data_47c1f522a07780898e0ea0c34289d557
#
_entry.id   47c1f522a07780898e0ea0c34289d557
#
_cell.length_a   1.000
_cell.length_b   1.000
_cell.length_c   1.000
_cell.angle_alpha   90.00
_cell.angle_beta   90.00
_cell.angle_gamma   90.00
#
_symmetry.space_group_name_H-M   'P 1'
#
loop_
_entity.id
_entity.type
_entity.pdbx_description
1 polymer ?
#
loop_
_entity_poly.entity_id
_entity_poly.type
_entity_poly.pdbx_seq_one_letter_code
_entity_poly.pdbx_strand_id
1 'polypeptide(L)'
;MNKTLYLIFICLLLCAGTRLVAQTFDYNRVSGHPRLLMKQGEEQQIRESLKDILEMQRVYKQIVGEADRLLVCPTLTYKKEGRRLLAVSREALKRIFDLSFVYRMTGEDKYRLRAEQEMV
;
A
#
# COMPACT_ATOMS: atom_id res chain seq x y z
N MET A 1 -39.67 -16.70 -46.42
CA MET A 1 -38.39 -16.58 -45.74
C MET A 1 -38.63 -16.87 -44.29
N ASN A 2 -38.11 -17.99 -43.76
CA ASN A 2 -38.50 -18.56 -42.47
C ASN A 2 -38.01 -17.70 -41.28
N LYS A 3 -38.92 -17.30 -40.39
CA LYS A 3 -38.63 -16.50 -39.19
C LYS A 3 -37.48 -17.12 -38.35
N THR A 4 -37.37 -18.45 -38.35
CA THR A 4 -36.26 -19.18 -37.70
C THR A 4 -34.90 -18.91 -38.32
N LEU A 5 -34.82 -18.74 -39.65
CA LEU A 5 -33.58 -18.42 -40.37
C LEU A 5 -33.09 -16.99 -40.01
N TYR A 6 -34.01 -16.07 -39.83
CA TYR A 6 -33.73 -14.69 -39.45
C TYR A 6 -33.21 -14.59 -38.01
N LEU A 7 -33.78 -15.35 -37.09
CA LEU A 7 -33.33 -15.44 -35.72
C LEU A 7 -31.93 -16.03 -35.60
N ILE A 8 -31.63 -17.08 -36.36
CA ILE A 8 -30.28 -17.69 -36.40
C ILE A 8 -29.25 -16.70 -36.93
N PHE A 9 -29.59 -15.92 -37.96
CA PHE A 9 -28.71 -14.93 -38.55
C PHE A 9 -28.43 -13.77 -37.59
N ILE A 10 -29.43 -13.31 -36.83
CA ILE A 10 -29.25 -12.28 -35.79
C ILE A 10 -28.40 -12.80 -34.64
N CYS A 11 -28.59 -14.05 -34.19
CA CYS A 11 -27.71 -14.65 -33.15
C CYS A 11 -26.25 -14.78 -33.61
N LEU A 12 -26.03 -15.18 -34.88
CA LEU A 12 -24.67 -15.25 -35.45
C LEU A 12 -24.01 -13.85 -35.57
N LEU A 13 -24.78 -12.83 -35.93
CA LEU A 13 -24.27 -11.44 -35.96
C LEU A 13 -23.94 -10.91 -34.56
N LEU A 14 -24.72 -11.23 -33.54
CA LEU A 14 -24.45 -10.84 -32.14
C LEU A 14 -23.24 -11.57 -31.55
N CYS A 15 -23.02 -12.83 -31.93
CA CYS A 15 -21.83 -13.58 -31.48
C CYS A 15 -20.54 -13.13 -32.20
N ALA A 16 -20.61 -12.58 -33.40
CA ALA A 16 -19.44 -12.10 -34.15
C ALA A 16 -18.86 -10.78 -33.58
N GLY A 17 -19.63 -10.05 -32.76
CA GLY A 17 -19.26 -8.70 -32.26
C GLY A 17 -18.44 -8.69 -30.95
N THR A 18 -18.37 -9.79 -30.19
CA THR A 18 -17.66 -9.81 -28.92
C THR A 18 -16.28 -10.43 -29.07
N ARG A 19 -15.35 -9.68 -29.66
CA ARG A 19 -13.94 -9.97 -29.41
C ARG A 19 -13.64 -9.53 -27.98
N LEU A 20 -13.64 -10.47 -27.03
CA LEU A 20 -13.00 -10.29 -25.74
C LEU A 20 -11.51 -10.12 -26.00
N VAL A 21 -11.09 -8.88 -26.18
CA VAL A 21 -9.66 -8.53 -26.17
C VAL A 21 -9.24 -8.66 -24.71
N ALA A 22 -8.66 -9.80 -24.36
CA ALA A 22 -7.93 -9.92 -23.10
C ALA A 22 -6.85 -8.84 -23.11
N GLN A 23 -7.01 -7.84 -22.28
CA GLN A 23 -5.97 -6.82 -22.10
C GLN A 23 -4.75 -7.52 -21.50
N THR A 24 -3.74 -7.75 -22.30
CA THR A 24 -2.43 -8.17 -21.81
C THR A 24 -1.87 -7.02 -20.99
N PHE A 25 -1.68 -7.28 -19.69
CA PHE A 25 -1.07 -6.30 -18.80
C PHE A 25 0.39 -6.08 -19.20
N ASP A 26 0.73 -4.85 -19.54
CA ASP A 26 2.11 -4.48 -19.90
C ASP A 26 2.92 -4.19 -18.62
N TYR A 27 3.72 -5.14 -18.21
CA TYR A 27 4.60 -5.04 -17.04
C TYR A 27 5.66 -3.93 -17.16
N ASN A 28 6.00 -3.49 -18.38
CA ASN A 28 6.97 -2.40 -18.59
C ASN A 28 6.41 -1.03 -18.18
N ARG A 29 5.07 -0.91 -18.05
CA ARG A 29 4.40 0.31 -17.58
C ARG A 29 4.35 0.42 -16.06
N VAL A 30 4.79 -0.62 -15.33
CA VAL A 30 4.81 -0.59 -13.87
C VAL A 30 6.04 0.18 -13.41
N SER A 31 5.84 1.21 -12.61
CA SER A 31 6.94 2.00 -12.04
C SER A 31 7.91 1.12 -11.24
N GLY A 32 9.18 1.53 -11.17
CA GLY A 32 10.19 0.90 -10.31
C GLY A 32 9.81 0.91 -8.83
N HIS A 33 10.49 0.10 -8.04
CA HIS A 33 10.29 0.08 -6.59
C HIS A 33 10.89 1.35 -5.92
N PRO A 34 10.30 1.80 -4.80
CA PRO A 34 9.04 1.38 -4.18
C PRO A 34 7.82 1.88 -4.96
N ARG A 35 6.73 1.11 -5.01
CA ARG A 35 5.58 1.41 -5.87
C ARG A 35 4.19 1.17 -5.26
N LEU A 36 4.11 0.71 -4.01
CA LEU A 36 2.82 0.38 -3.39
C LEU A 36 2.22 1.57 -2.64
N LEU A 37 2.75 1.90 -1.49
CA LEU A 37 2.17 2.92 -0.60
C LEU A 37 2.79 4.29 -0.79
N MET A 38 4.08 4.33 -1.14
CA MET A 38 4.83 5.57 -1.33
C MET A 38 5.84 5.34 -2.45
N LYS A 39 5.65 5.99 -3.58
CA LYS A 39 6.51 5.84 -4.76
C LYS A 39 7.84 6.56 -4.54
N GLN A 40 8.80 6.22 -5.38
CA GLN A 40 10.08 6.93 -5.38
C GLN A 40 9.88 8.41 -5.73
N GLY A 41 10.40 9.30 -4.90
CA GLY A 41 10.31 10.76 -5.08
C GLY A 41 9.09 11.43 -4.44
N GLU A 42 8.08 10.67 -3.98
CA GLU A 42 6.92 11.25 -3.27
C GLU A 42 7.32 11.89 -1.93
N GLU A 43 8.45 11.48 -1.35
CA GLU A 43 9.03 12.09 -0.15
C GLU A 43 9.23 13.61 -0.31
N GLN A 44 9.65 14.02 -1.51
CA GLN A 44 9.87 15.44 -1.80
C GLN A 44 8.55 16.21 -1.81
N GLN A 45 7.51 15.65 -2.42
CA GLN A 45 6.18 16.28 -2.43
C GLN A 45 5.59 16.41 -1.02
N ILE A 46 5.78 15.38 -0.18
CA ILE A 46 5.37 15.44 1.23
C ILE A 46 6.13 16.55 1.96
N ARG A 47 7.46 16.65 1.78
CA ARG A 47 8.26 17.71 2.42
C ARG A 47 7.83 19.11 2.00
N GLU A 48 7.46 19.30 0.75
CA GLU A 48 6.91 20.56 0.25
C GLU A 48 5.56 20.87 0.91
N SER A 49 4.65 19.90 0.95
CA SER A 49 3.35 20.07 1.61
C SER A 49 3.47 20.35 3.11
N LEU A 50 4.51 19.82 3.76
CA LEU A 50 4.79 20.10 5.18
C LEU A 50 5.19 21.57 5.44
N LYS A 51 5.62 22.32 4.44
CA LYS A 51 5.95 23.75 4.62
C LYS A 51 4.71 24.61 4.77
N ASP A 52 3.64 24.27 4.05
CA ASP A 52 2.48 25.13 3.87
C ASP A 52 1.23 24.65 4.60
N ILE A 53 1.14 23.33 4.89
CA ILE A 53 -0.09 22.73 5.44
C ILE A 53 0.10 22.36 6.91
N LEU A 54 -0.53 23.14 7.80
CA LEU A 54 -0.41 22.97 9.26
C LEU A 54 -0.91 21.60 9.75
N GLU A 55 -1.99 21.10 9.18
CA GLU A 55 -2.57 19.79 9.52
C GLU A 55 -1.58 18.66 9.20
N MET A 56 -0.92 18.74 8.05
CA MET A 56 0.14 17.77 7.68
C MET A 56 1.33 17.82 8.62
N GLN A 57 1.73 19.02 9.07
CA GLN A 57 2.79 19.17 10.08
C GLN A 57 2.41 18.49 11.40
N ARG A 58 1.16 18.63 11.84
CA ARG A 58 0.67 17.99 13.06
C ARG A 58 0.70 16.48 12.96
N VAL A 59 0.15 15.94 11.86
CA VAL A 59 0.16 14.48 11.60
C VAL A 59 1.58 13.95 11.51
N TYR A 60 2.47 14.63 10.79
CA TYR A 60 3.86 14.25 10.69
C TYR A 60 4.57 14.21 12.05
N LYS A 61 4.37 15.24 12.88
CA LYS A 61 4.92 15.26 14.24
C LYS A 61 4.39 14.12 15.11
N GLN A 62 3.13 13.75 14.97
CA GLN A 62 2.56 12.60 15.69
C GLN A 62 3.21 11.29 15.25
N ILE A 63 3.40 11.08 13.94
CA ILE A 63 4.04 9.87 13.41
C ILE A 63 5.50 9.79 13.87
N VAL A 64 6.25 10.89 13.80
CA VAL A 64 7.65 10.94 14.28
C VAL A 64 7.72 10.66 15.78
N GLY A 65 6.86 11.29 16.58
CA GLY A 65 6.81 11.07 18.03
C GLY A 65 6.47 9.63 18.38
N GLU A 66 5.57 8.98 17.62
CA GLU A 66 5.25 7.58 17.80
C GLU A 66 6.44 6.67 17.40
N ALA A 67 7.10 6.97 16.29
CA ALA A 67 8.31 6.24 15.88
C ALA A 67 9.45 6.37 16.92
N ASP A 68 9.67 7.56 17.47
CA ASP A 68 10.67 7.77 18.56
C ASP A 68 10.31 6.97 19.80
N ARG A 69 9.02 6.95 20.20
CA ARG A 69 8.54 6.13 21.31
C ARG A 69 8.81 4.64 21.07
N LEU A 70 8.63 4.18 19.84
CA LEU A 70 8.86 2.77 19.48
C LEU A 70 10.32 2.36 19.57
N LEU A 71 11.28 3.28 19.45
CA LEU A 71 12.72 2.96 19.60
C LEU A 71 13.05 2.43 21.00
N VAL A 72 12.30 2.84 22.03
CA VAL A 72 12.54 2.46 23.43
C VAL A 72 11.50 1.46 23.97
N CYS A 73 10.42 1.21 23.26
CA CYS A 73 9.42 0.21 23.64
C CYS A 73 9.92 -1.22 23.41
N PRO A 74 9.43 -2.21 24.16
CA PRO A 74 9.66 -3.62 23.84
C PRO A 74 9.12 -3.97 22.45
N THR A 75 9.80 -4.89 21.75
CA THR A 75 9.28 -5.47 20.51
C THR A 75 8.00 -6.26 20.75
N LEU A 76 7.18 -6.40 19.73
CA LEU A 76 5.97 -7.21 19.82
C LEU A 76 6.32 -8.68 20.02
N THR A 77 5.55 -9.33 20.86
CA THR A 77 5.63 -10.78 21.06
C THR A 77 4.44 -11.44 20.37
N TYR A 78 4.68 -12.61 19.77
CA TYR A 78 3.64 -13.43 19.20
C TYR A 78 2.72 -13.97 20.30
N LYS A 79 1.60 -13.30 20.55
CA LYS A 79 0.60 -13.70 21.56
C LYS A 79 -0.75 -13.85 20.91
N LYS A 80 -1.32 -15.05 20.99
CA LYS A 80 -2.71 -15.31 20.55
C LYS A 80 -3.67 -15.03 21.69
N GLU A 81 -4.79 -14.38 21.37
CA GLU A 81 -5.96 -14.30 22.22
C GLU A 81 -6.99 -15.34 21.74
N GLY A 82 -6.99 -16.52 22.34
CA GLY A 82 -7.70 -17.69 21.84
C GLY A 82 -7.17 -18.14 20.47
N ARG A 83 -8.03 -18.13 19.45
CA ARG A 83 -7.66 -18.45 18.05
C ARG A 83 -7.25 -17.23 17.22
N ARG A 84 -7.28 -16.03 17.81
CA ARG A 84 -7.13 -14.77 17.06
C ARG A 84 -5.75 -14.14 17.28
N LEU A 85 -5.14 -13.67 16.21
CA LEU A 85 -3.88 -12.91 16.21
C LEU A 85 -4.10 -11.44 15.80
N LEU A 86 -5.35 -11.04 15.57
CA LEU A 86 -5.69 -9.79 14.90
C LEU A 86 -5.15 -8.54 15.61
N ALA A 87 -5.18 -8.50 16.94
CA ALA A 87 -4.70 -7.35 17.70
C ALA A 87 -3.18 -7.15 17.50
N VAL A 88 -2.41 -8.23 17.65
CA VAL A 88 -0.95 -8.21 17.46
C VAL A 88 -0.59 -7.86 16.02
N SER A 89 -1.30 -8.43 15.04
CA SER A 89 -1.04 -8.14 13.61
C SER A 89 -1.31 -6.68 13.25
N ARG A 90 -2.36 -6.07 13.77
CA ARG A 90 -2.68 -4.66 13.55
C ARG A 90 -1.63 -3.75 14.16
N GLU A 91 -1.20 -4.06 15.38
CA GLU A 91 -0.15 -3.31 16.05
C GLU A 91 1.19 -3.43 15.30
N ALA A 92 1.54 -4.64 14.84
CA ALA A 92 2.74 -4.87 14.05
C ALA A 92 2.73 -4.03 12.76
N LEU A 93 1.63 -4.06 12.00
CA LEU A 93 1.49 -3.24 10.79
C LEU A 93 1.66 -1.76 11.08
N LYS A 94 0.99 -1.24 12.14
CA LYS A 94 1.11 0.15 12.52
C LYS A 94 2.56 0.53 12.82
N ARG A 95 3.26 -0.24 13.66
CA ARG A 95 4.64 0.02 14.04
C ARG A 95 5.59 0.01 12.84
N ILE A 96 5.45 -1.00 11.98
CA ILE A 96 6.29 -1.13 10.77
C ILE A 96 6.04 0.04 9.82
N PHE A 97 4.78 0.47 9.63
CA PHE A 97 4.48 1.61 8.76
C PHE A 97 5.00 2.92 9.32
N ASP A 98 4.80 3.21 10.61
CA ASP A 98 5.30 4.44 11.24
C ASP A 98 6.84 4.53 11.14
N LEU A 99 7.53 3.46 11.51
CA LEU A 99 8.99 3.39 11.46
C LEU A 99 9.54 3.48 10.02
N SER A 100 8.94 2.75 9.08
CA SER A 100 9.36 2.77 7.67
C SER A 100 9.11 4.13 7.01
N PHE A 101 7.99 4.78 7.32
CA PHE A 101 7.69 6.12 6.84
C PHE A 101 8.71 7.14 7.35
N VAL A 102 8.99 7.12 8.67
CA VAL A 102 9.95 8.06 9.26
C VAL A 102 11.36 7.80 8.72
N TYR A 103 11.77 6.54 8.55
CA TYR A 103 13.03 6.21 7.87
C TYR A 103 13.10 6.84 6.47
N ARG A 104 12.06 6.68 5.64
CA ARG A 104 12.03 7.27 4.30
C ARG A 104 12.07 8.80 4.29
N MET A 105 11.47 9.43 5.30
CA MET A 105 11.46 10.89 5.43
C MET A 105 12.78 11.45 5.97
N THR A 106 13.46 10.75 6.89
CA THR A 106 14.65 11.25 7.59
C THR A 106 15.96 10.64 7.08
N GLY A 107 15.93 9.39 6.60
CA GLY A 107 17.12 8.62 6.26
C GLY A 107 17.85 8.03 7.48
N GLU A 108 17.31 8.16 8.69
CA GLU A 108 17.97 7.71 9.90
C GLU A 108 17.81 6.18 10.12
N ASP A 109 18.89 5.43 10.02
CA ASP A 109 18.92 3.97 10.10
C ASP A 109 18.33 3.38 11.39
N LYS A 110 18.27 4.13 12.48
CA LYS A 110 17.66 3.66 13.73
C LYS A 110 16.21 3.20 13.55
N TYR A 111 15.44 3.90 12.70
CA TYR A 111 14.04 3.53 12.41
C TYR A 111 13.94 2.27 11.55
N ARG A 112 14.81 2.13 10.53
CA ARG A 112 14.89 0.93 9.71
C ARG A 112 15.24 -0.31 10.55
N LEU A 113 16.30 -0.22 11.36
CA LEU A 113 16.74 -1.31 12.22
C LEU A 113 15.64 -1.71 13.22
N ARG A 114 14.92 -0.73 13.76
CA ARG A 114 13.80 -1.02 14.64
C ARG A 114 12.63 -1.69 13.90
N ALA A 115 12.29 -1.25 12.69
CA ALA A 115 11.25 -1.89 11.87
C ALA A 115 11.60 -3.36 11.57
N GLU A 116 12.86 -3.65 11.27
CA GLU A 116 13.35 -5.02 11.06
C GLU A 116 13.16 -5.89 12.31
N GLN A 117 13.40 -5.35 13.51
CA GLN A 117 13.18 -6.06 14.78
C GLN A 117 11.69 -6.37 15.05
N GLU A 118 10.76 -5.54 14.58
CA GLU A 118 9.33 -5.81 14.72
C GLU A 118 8.82 -6.88 13.73
N MET A 119 9.57 -7.20 12.67
CA MET A 119 9.22 -8.22 11.68
C MET A 119 9.71 -9.63 12.02
N VAL A 120 10.57 -9.80 13.00
CA VAL A 120 11.14 -11.08 13.48
C VAL A 120 10.41 -11.52 14.73
#